data_0bf14e1c9c1826e97d7af063b9d6be4b
#
_entry.id   0bf14e1c9c1826e97d7af063b9d6be4b
#
_cell.length_a   1.000
_cell.length_b   1.000
_cell.length_c   1.000
_cell.angle_alpha   90.00
_cell.angle_beta   90.00
_cell.angle_gamma   90.00
#
_symmetry.space_group_name_H-M   'P 1'
#
loop_
_entity.id
_entity.type
_entity.pdbx_description
1 polymer ?
#
loop_
_entity_poly.entity_id
_entity_poly.type
_entity_poly.pdbx_seq_one_letter_code
_entity_poly.pdbx_strand_id
1 'polypeptide(L)'
;TKKQAFDIPFIGYDYGKDFNWDFDVLFGQFGNPIIGIKIKNMVEQYSADPNNYLNFHTVLNQVVSIIGEGRIVQKLDIFSKKKYTAEPSNQFLQQKYSEHFDGRLFKTIETVLLFTDIVQDKTKKKAGRTSAFSEKNYKELRDKCQKVFMLLKQENCEPQFLFEKDFEYYISGVLSMKFSEVPTFDNIKSTNEYLQIGNRFVKNISYVDVENIDLPSEIEPYSILGGNGAASETAVDNFTFINELEDYETIIYNQIITIPLQAPQQRELDKKKKKHEGAANNSPSNAIIAEEI
;
A
#
# COMPACT_ATOMS: atom_id res chain seq x y z
N THR A 1 -4.55 -32.18 15.43
CA THR A 1 -3.97 -31.47 14.27
C THR A 1 -3.37 -30.18 14.78
N LYS A 2 -2.02 -30.05 14.78
CA LYS A 2 -1.36 -28.77 15.05
C LYS A 2 -1.87 -27.79 13.99
N LYS A 3 -2.55 -26.73 14.41
CA LYS A 3 -2.80 -25.58 13.53
C LYS A 3 -1.45 -25.08 13.08
N GLN A 4 -1.22 -25.01 11.75
CA GLN A 4 -0.06 -24.31 11.24
C GLN A 4 -0.13 -22.87 11.75
N ALA A 5 0.91 -22.41 12.41
CA ALA A 5 1.01 -21.04 12.90
C ALA A 5 1.08 -20.01 11.76
N PHE A 6 1.27 -20.49 10.53
CA PHE A 6 1.54 -19.69 9.36
C PHE A 6 1.00 -20.39 8.12
N ASP A 7 0.16 -19.70 7.36
CA ASP A 7 -0.37 -20.17 6.08
C ASP A 7 0.08 -19.18 4.99
N ILE A 8 0.79 -19.67 3.97
CA ILE A 8 1.19 -18.82 2.84
C ILE A 8 0.00 -18.74 1.89
N PRO A 9 -0.62 -17.57 1.73
CA PRO A 9 -1.86 -17.43 1.00
C PRO A 9 -1.68 -17.35 -0.53
N PHE A 10 -0.62 -17.94 -1.07
CA PHE A 10 -0.28 -17.90 -2.50
C PHE A 10 -0.18 -19.30 -3.09
N ILE A 11 -0.57 -19.44 -4.38
CA ILE A 11 -0.59 -20.73 -5.09
C ILE A 11 0.32 -20.79 -6.31
N GLY A 12 0.76 -19.66 -6.87
CA GLY A 12 1.65 -19.65 -8.02
C GLY A 12 1.60 -18.39 -8.85
N TYR A 13 2.25 -18.42 -10.00
CA TYR A 13 2.40 -17.31 -10.93
C TYR A 13 1.84 -17.63 -12.31
N ASP A 14 1.35 -16.60 -12.99
CA ASP A 14 1.17 -16.56 -14.43
C ASP A 14 2.23 -15.63 -15.03
N TYR A 15 3.08 -16.17 -15.88
CA TYR A 15 4.22 -15.45 -16.47
C TYR A 15 3.86 -14.69 -17.75
N GLY A 16 2.59 -14.59 -18.08
CA GLY A 16 2.11 -13.80 -19.21
C GLY A 16 2.60 -14.22 -20.60
N LYS A 17 3.27 -15.37 -20.72
CA LYS A 17 3.92 -15.83 -21.97
C LYS A 17 2.94 -15.97 -23.13
N ASP A 18 1.70 -16.39 -22.84
CA ASP A 18 0.65 -16.58 -23.85
C ASP A 18 -0.02 -15.27 -24.28
N PHE A 19 0.27 -14.16 -23.56
CA PHE A 19 -0.39 -12.87 -23.74
C PHE A 19 0.57 -11.74 -24.10
N ASN A 20 1.84 -12.04 -24.26
CA ASN A 20 2.90 -11.07 -24.57
C ASN A 20 2.98 -9.93 -23.57
N TRP A 21 2.93 -10.25 -22.25
CA TRP A 21 3.02 -9.28 -21.18
C TRP A 21 4.44 -9.16 -20.65
N ASP A 22 4.76 -7.94 -20.24
CA ASP A 22 6.05 -7.62 -19.64
C ASP A 22 5.96 -7.63 -18.10
N PHE A 23 5.16 -8.54 -17.49
CA PHE A 23 5.03 -8.69 -16.05
C PHE A 23 4.43 -10.04 -15.66
N ASP A 24 4.69 -10.46 -14.42
CA ASP A 24 4.12 -11.66 -13.84
C ASP A 24 2.91 -11.34 -12.96
N VAL A 25 2.02 -12.30 -12.82
CA VAL A 25 0.85 -12.19 -11.95
C VAL A 25 0.91 -13.24 -10.88
N LEU A 26 0.90 -12.83 -9.62
CA LEU A 26 0.84 -13.73 -8.48
C LEU A 26 -0.62 -14.11 -8.20
N PHE A 27 -0.90 -15.36 -7.92
CA PHE A 27 -2.22 -15.83 -7.54
C PHE A 27 -2.30 -16.13 -6.04
N GLY A 28 -3.31 -15.54 -5.40
CA GLY A 28 -3.67 -15.87 -4.03
C GLY A 28 -4.33 -17.24 -3.92
N GLN A 29 -4.42 -17.77 -2.70
CA GLN A 29 -4.97 -19.12 -2.41
C GLN A 29 -6.42 -19.33 -2.89
N PHE A 30 -7.18 -18.27 -3.10
CA PHE A 30 -8.54 -18.33 -3.61
C PHE A 30 -8.62 -18.13 -5.14
N GLY A 31 -7.48 -18.07 -5.83
CA GLY A 31 -7.40 -17.83 -7.27
C GLY A 31 -7.57 -16.36 -7.66
N ASN A 32 -7.47 -15.43 -6.71
CA ASN A 32 -7.47 -14.01 -6.99
C ASN A 32 -6.12 -13.58 -7.56
N PRO A 33 -6.10 -12.87 -8.71
CA PRO A 33 -4.88 -12.36 -9.30
C PRO A 33 -4.36 -11.16 -8.51
N ILE A 34 -3.05 -11.03 -8.40
CA ILE A 34 -2.35 -9.92 -7.77
C ILE A 34 -1.33 -9.39 -8.77
N ILE A 35 -1.47 -8.14 -9.17
CA ILE A 35 -0.55 -7.43 -10.06
C ILE A 35 0.13 -6.34 -9.26
N GLY A 36 1.44 -6.23 -9.37
CA GLY A 36 2.24 -5.26 -8.64
C GLY A 36 2.94 -4.25 -9.54
N ILE A 37 3.01 -3.01 -9.09
CA ILE A 37 3.76 -1.93 -9.73
C ILE A 37 4.61 -1.25 -8.65
N LYS A 38 5.93 -1.29 -8.81
CA LYS A 38 6.85 -0.47 -8.04
C LYS A 38 6.89 0.92 -8.65
N ILE A 39 6.88 1.95 -7.80
CA ILE A 39 7.01 3.34 -8.23
C ILE A 39 8.14 4.03 -7.48
N LYS A 40 8.71 5.05 -8.07
CA LYS A 40 9.60 5.96 -7.37
C LYS A 40 8.78 6.75 -6.37
N ASN A 41 9.26 6.81 -5.13
CA ASN A 41 8.61 7.64 -4.13
C ASN A 41 8.91 9.12 -4.43
N MET A 42 7.89 9.83 -4.92
CA MET A 42 8.04 11.23 -5.31
C MET A 42 8.28 12.15 -4.13
N VAL A 43 7.92 11.72 -2.92
CA VAL A 43 8.14 12.50 -1.69
C VAL A 43 9.61 12.81 -1.45
N GLU A 44 10.53 11.95 -1.87
CA GLU A 44 11.97 12.20 -1.79
C GLU A 44 12.42 13.43 -2.62
N GLN A 45 11.62 13.83 -3.61
CA GLN A 45 11.90 14.95 -4.51
C GLN A 45 11.14 16.22 -4.12
N TYR A 46 10.16 16.07 -3.22
CA TYR A 46 9.32 17.20 -2.83
C TYR A 46 10.06 18.07 -1.81
N SER A 47 10.19 19.33 -2.15
CA SER A 47 10.44 20.38 -1.19
C SER A 47 9.15 20.64 -0.40
N ALA A 48 9.15 21.62 0.47
CA ALA A 48 7.99 22.02 1.26
C ALA A 48 6.81 22.63 0.42
N ASP A 49 6.69 22.31 -0.85
CA ASP A 49 5.59 22.79 -1.69
C ASP A 49 4.36 21.87 -1.57
N PRO A 50 3.27 22.35 -0.93
CA PRO A 50 2.05 21.57 -0.75
C PRO A 50 1.42 21.11 -2.07
N ASN A 51 1.59 21.88 -3.17
CA ASN A 51 1.00 21.53 -4.46
C ASN A 51 1.56 20.21 -5.02
N ASN A 52 2.83 19.91 -4.75
CA ASN A 52 3.42 18.65 -5.19
C ASN A 52 2.76 17.44 -4.50
N TYR A 53 2.43 17.56 -3.21
CA TYR A 53 1.72 16.51 -2.47
C TYR A 53 0.28 16.36 -2.94
N LEU A 54 -0.43 17.47 -3.18
CA LEU A 54 -1.78 17.47 -3.73
C LEU A 54 -1.82 16.84 -5.12
N ASN A 55 -0.85 17.15 -5.98
CA ASN A 55 -0.73 16.53 -7.29
C ASN A 55 -0.54 15.02 -7.18
N PHE A 56 0.37 14.56 -6.31
CA PHE A 56 0.58 13.12 -6.10
C PHE A 56 -0.65 12.44 -5.52
N HIS A 57 -1.34 13.07 -4.57
CA HIS A 57 -2.62 12.57 -4.06
C HIS A 57 -3.66 12.44 -5.18
N THR A 58 -3.73 13.43 -6.08
CA THR A 58 -4.62 13.38 -7.24
C THR A 58 -4.30 12.20 -8.16
N VAL A 59 -3.02 11.92 -8.40
CA VAL A 59 -2.58 10.75 -9.17
C VAL A 59 -3.04 9.45 -8.51
N LEU A 60 -2.89 9.32 -7.18
CA LEU A 60 -3.35 8.13 -6.45
C LEU A 60 -4.88 7.98 -6.51
N ASN A 61 -5.63 9.07 -6.42
CA ASN A 61 -7.09 9.05 -6.59
C ASN A 61 -7.49 8.59 -8.00
N GLN A 62 -6.76 9.02 -9.03
CA GLN A 62 -6.98 8.55 -10.40
C GLN A 62 -6.66 7.05 -10.53
N VAL A 63 -5.61 6.55 -9.88
CA VAL A 63 -5.29 5.12 -9.83
C VAL A 63 -6.46 4.33 -9.25
N VAL A 64 -6.99 4.76 -8.10
CA VAL A 64 -8.16 4.12 -7.46
C VAL A 64 -9.37 4.14 -8.40
N SER A 65 -9.61 5.27 -9.08
CA SER A 65 -10.72 5.43 -10.03
C SER A 65 -10.59 4.51 -11.26
N ILE A 66 -9.39 4.34 -11.81
CA ILE A 66 -9.13 3.44 -12.94
C ILE A 66 -9.37 1.98 -12.53
N ILE A 67 -8.85 1.58 -11.37
CA ILE A 67 -9.00 0.23 -10.85
C ILE A 67 -10.49 -0.08 -10.62
N GLY A 68 -11.24 0.83 -9.98
CA GLY A 68 -12.68 0.79 -9.87
C GLY A 68 -13.22 -0.29 -8.95
N GLU A 69 -14.54 -0.40 -8.94
CA GLU A 69 -15.29 -1.24 -8.00
C GLU A 69 -14.97 -2.74 -8.07
N GLY A 70 -15.17 -3.43 -6.95
CA GLY A 70 -14.93 -4.87 -6.81
C GLY A 70 -13.46 -5.24 -6.60
N ARG A 71 -12.60 -4.27 -6.31
CA ARG A 71 -11.15 -4.43 -6.24
C ARG A 71 -10.54 -3.83 -4.99
N ILE A 72 -9.32 -4.25 -4.72
CA ILE A 72 -8.48 -3.75 -3.64
C ILE A 72 -7.26 -3.10 -4.28
N VAL A 73 -6.94 -1.90 -3.82
CA VAL A 73 -5.67 -1.22 -4.06
C VAL A 73 -4.91 -1.23 -2.74
N GLN A 74 -3.73 -1.82 -2.74
CA GLN A 74 -2.84 -1.83 -1.58
C GLN A 74 -1.59 -1.03 -1.92
N LYS A 75 -1.20 -0.13 -1.04
CA LYS A 75 0.04 0.64 -1.13
C LYS A 75 0.94 0.25 0.02
N LEU A 76 2.14 -0.15 -0.30
CA LEU A 76 3.20 -0.46 0.65
C LEU A 76 4.30 0.59 0.51
N ASP A 77 4.59 1.31 1.58
CA ASP A 77 5.79 2.11 1.72
C ASP A 77 6.75 1.41 2.69
N ILE A 78 7.90 1.03 2.18
CA ILE A 78 8.90 0.27 2.90
C ILE A 78 10.08 1.18 3.18
N PHE A 79 10.23 1.56 4.44
CA PHE A 79 11.35 2.34 4.93
C PHE A 79 12.41 1.39 5.46
N SER A 80 13.62 1.44 4.92
CA SER A 80 14.72 0.60 5.37
C SER A 80 16.01 1.41 5.52
N LYS A 81 16.84 1.01 6.48
CA LYS A 81 18.18 1.58 6.64
C LYS A 81 19.16 0.75 5.81
N LYS A 82 19.89 1.43 4.95
CA LYS A 82 20.97 0.83 4.12
C LYS A 82 22.28 1.53 4.44
N LYS A 83 23.40 0.80 4.27
CA LYS A 83 24.73 1.41 4.31
C LYS A 83 25.05 1.93 2.92
N TYR A 84 25.51 3.17 2.85
CA TYR A 84 26.04 3.71 1.63
C TYR A 84 27.36 3.01 1.28
N THR A 85 27.50 2.60 0.04
CA THR A 85 28.73 2.02 -0.49
C THR A 85 29.28 3.00 -1.53
N ALA A 86 30.52 3.45 -1.33
CA ALA A 86 31.15 4.37 -2.24
C ALA A 86 31.35 3.73 -3.61
N GLU A 87 30.83 4.39 -4.65
CA GLU A 87 31.09 4.00 -6.02
C GLU A 87 32.33 4.72 -6.55
N PRO A 88 33.22 4.02 -7.27
CA PRO A 88 34.39 4.65 -7.87
C PRO A 88 33.95 5.66 -8.94
N SER A 89 34.51 6.87 -8.89
CA SER A 89 34.24 7.92 -9.87
C SER A 89 35.55 8.52 -10.36
N ASN A 90 35.56 8.85 -11.66
CA ASN A 90 36.70 9.57 -12.26
C ASN A 90 36.71 11.07 -11.94
N GLN A 91 35.63 11.59 -11.34
CA GLN A 91 35.52 12.97 -10.92
C GLN A 91 35.95 13.13 -9.46
N PHE A 92 36.99 13.94 -9.23
CA PHE A 92 37.61 14.12 -7.90
C PHE A 92 36.58 14.50 -6.82
N LEU A 93 35.72 15.48 -7.08
CA LEU A 93 34.72 15.90 -6.09
C LEU A 93 33.68 14.80 -5.79
N GLN A 94 33.22 14.10 -6.83
CA GLN A 94 32.26 13.00 -6.65
C GLN A 94 32.90 11.83 -5.89
N GLN A 95 34.15 11.51 -6.17
CA GLN A 95 34.88 10.49 -5.43
C GLN A 95 35.02 10.86 -3.95
N LYS A 96 35.44 12.11 -3.66
CA LYS A 96 35.59 12.58 -2.27
C LYS A 96 34.24 12.63 -1.53
N TYR A 97 33.17 12.99 -2.21
CA TYR A 97 31.82 12.93 -1.66
C TYR A 97 31.41 11.49 -1.33
N SER A 98 31.58 10.56 -2.27
CA SER A 98 31.25 9.15 -2.07
C SER A 98 32.08 8.54 -0.93
N GLU A 99 33.41 8.78 -0.89
CA GLU A 99 34.29 8.32 0.19
C GLU A 99 33.85 8.87 1.57
N HIS A 100 33.39 10.13 1.63
CA HIS A 100 32.93 10.75 2.89
C HIS A 100 31.69 10.08 3.46
N PHE A 101 30.78 9.57 2.61
CA PHE A 101 29.55 8.91 3.03
C PHE A 101 29.67 7.39 3.14
N ASP A 102 30.81 6.81 2.75
CA ASP A 102 31.01 5.35 2.78
C ASP A 102 30.76 4.77 4.17
N GLY A 103 29.99 3.70 4.20
CA GLY A 103 29.60 3.01 5.44
C GLY A 103 28.55 3.73 6.31
N ARG A 104 28.14 4.95 5.98
CA ARG A 104 27.07 5.66 6.72
C ARG A 104 25.70 5.06 6.42
N LEU A 105 24.87 5.01 7.46
CA LEU A 105 23.49 4.60 7.33
C LEU A 105 22.64 5.72 6.71
N PHE A 106 21.79 5.35 5.77
CA PHE A 106 20.77 6.24 5.24
C PHE A 106 19.43 5.49 5.13
N LYS A 107 18.33 6.23 5.17
CA LYS A 107 16.98 5.67 5.00
C LYS A 107 16.64 5.66 3.51
N THR A 108 16.07 4.55 3.04
CA THR A 108 15.48 4.41 1.70
C THR A 108 14.01 4.15 1.82
N ILE A 109 13.25 4.60 0.84
CA ILE A 109 11.83 4.37 0.74
C ILE A 109 11.56 3.62 -0.56
N GLU A 110 10.91 2.47 -0.48
CA GLU A 110 10.40 1.76 -1.65
C GLU A 110 8.88 1.76 -1.60
N THR A 111 8.23 2.20 -2.67
CA THR A 111 6.77 2.23 -2.76
C THR A 111 6.29 1.22 -3.79
N VAL A 112 5.36 0.36 -3.36
CA VAL A 112 4.75 -0.67 -4.20
C VAL A 112 3.24 -0.56 -4.14
N LEU A 113 2.62 -0.59 -5.31
CA LEU A 113 1.17 -0.67 -5.48
C LEU A 113 0.80 -2.09 -5.88
N LEU A 114 -0.14 -2.70 -5.17
CA LEU A 114 -0.67 -4.03 -5.47
C LEU A 114 -2.16 -3.91 -5.78
N PHE A 115 -2.60 -4.63 -6.80
CA PHE A 115 -3.98 -4.62 -7.28
C PHE A 115 -4.52 -6.04 -7.31
N THR A 116 -5.70 -6.24 -6.70
CA THR A 116 -6.35 -7.55 -6.68
C THR A 116 -7.88 -7.43 -6.66
N ASP A 117 -8.56 -8.49 -7.06
CA ASP A 117 -10.02 -8.56 -6.97
C ASP A 117 -10.45 -8.86 -5.52
N ILE A 118 -11.59 -8.29 -5.09
CA ILE A 118 -12.22 -8.66 -3.82
C ILE A 118 -12.72 -10.09 -3.93
N VAL A 119 -12.20 -10.95 -3.05
CA VAL A 119 -12.72 -12.31 -2.92
C VAL A 119 -14.05 -12.26 -2.19
N GLN A 120 -15.14 -12.43 -2.91
CA GLN A 120 -16.45 -12.57 -2.29
C GLN A 120 -16.52 -13.94 -1.61
N ASP A 121 -16.60 -13.95 -0.30
CA ASP A 121 -16.83 -15.17 0.48
C ASP A 121 -18.24 -15.69 0.22
N LYS A 122 -18.42 -16.40 -0.90
CA LYS A 122 -19.67 -17.10 -1.21
C LYS A 122 -19.83 -18.39 -0.40
N THR A 123 -18.85 -18.71 0.47
CA THR A 123 -18.76 -20.02 1.13
C THR A 123 -19.68 -20.17 2.33
N LYS A 124 -20.37 -19.13 2.78
CA LYS A 124 -21.38 -19.30 3.83
C LYS A 124 -22.60 -20.12 3.42
N LYS A 125 -22.72 -20.53 2.16
CA LYS A 125 -23.93 -21.26 1.69
C LYS A 125 -23.73 -22.62 1.00
N LYS A 126 -22.53 -23.03 0.58
CA LYS A 126 -22.30 -24.40 0.05
C LYS A 126 -20.83 -24.81 0.17
N ALA A 127 -20.56 -25.95 0.78
CA ALA A 127 -19.27 -26.62 0.85
C ALA A 127 -18.79 -27.08 -0.55
N GLY A 128 -18.36 -26.13 -1.39
CA GLY A 128 -17.73 -26.41 -2.68
C GLY A 128 -16.69 -25.33 -2.91
N ARG A 129 -15.45 -25.73 -3.19
CA ARG A 129 -14.35 -24.84 -3.56
C ARG A 129 -14.75 -23.99 -4.76
N THR A 130 -15.26 -22.80 -4.53
CA THR A 130 -15.47 -21.83 -5.60
C THR A 130 -14.19 -21.01 -5.72
N SER A 131 -13.41 -21.29 -6.78
CA SER A 131 -12.34 -20.41 -7.19
C SER A 131 -12.89 -19.00 -7.39
N ALA A 132 -12.22 -18.00 -6.85
CA ALA A 132 -12.54 -16.60 -7.11
C ALA A 132 -12.11 -16.17 -8.52
N PHE A 133 -11.40 -17.04 -9.23
CA PHE A 133 -10.88 -16.76 -10.56
C PHE A 133 -12.01 -16.62 -11.59
N SER A 134 -11.98 -15.53 -12.33
CA SER A 134 -12.81 -15.24 -13.49
C SER A 134 -11.91 -14.71 -14.59
N GLU A 135 -11.84 -15.40 -15.72
CA GLU A 135 -11.00 -14.97 -16.86
C GLU A 135 -11.36 -13.56 -17.34
N LYS A 136 -12.65 -13.22 -17.34
CA LYS A 136 -13.12 -11.89 -17.70
C LYS A 136 -12.57 -10.83 -16.75
N ASN A 137 -12.70 -11.04 -15.42
CA ASN A 137 -12.22 -10.10 -14.42
C ASN A 137 -10.71 -9.99 -14.47
N TYR A 138 -10.03 -11.11 -14.72
CA TYR A 138 -8.57 -11.16 -14.85
C TYR A 138 -8.08 -10.30 -16.03
N LYS A 139 -8.68 -10.45 -17.22
CA LYS A 139 -8.35 -9.61 -18.38
C LYS A 139 -8.63 -8.13 -18.09
N GLU A 140 -9.77 -7.85 -17.46
CA GLU A 140 -10.13 -6.47 -17.11
C GLU A 140 -9.16 -5.86 -16.09
N LEU A 141 -8.77 -6.59 -15.04
CA LEU A 141 -7.78 -6.10 -14.05
C LEU A 141 -6.45 -5.79 -14.72
N ARG A 142 -5.97 -6.69 -15.57
CA ARG A 142 -4.74 -6.48 -16.35
C ARG A 142 -4.79 -5.21 -17.19
N ASP A 143 -5.87 -5.03 -17.96
CA ASP A 143 -6.02 -3.87 -18.84
C ASP A 143 -6.08 -2.55 -18.03
N LYS A 144 -6.68 -2.60 -16.84
CA LYS A 144 -6.69 -1.48 -15.91
C LYS A 144 -5.30 -1.20 -15.33
N CYS A 145 -4.56 -2.23 -14.95
CA CYS A 145 -3.18 -2.06 -14.47
C CYS A 145 -2.26 -1.48 -15.54
N GLN A 146 -2.45 -1.82 -16.82
CA GLN A 146 -1.73 -1.18 -17.92
C GLN A 146 -2.07 0.31 -18.03
N LYS A 147 -3.34 0.70 -17.87
CA LYS A 147 -3.75 2.11 -17.86
C LYS A 147 -3.13 2.85 -16.67
N VAL A 148 -3.13 2.23 -15.49
CA VAL A 148 -2.46 2.77 -14.29
C VAL A 148 -0.96 2.96 -14.55
N PHE A 149 -0.30 1.98 -15.16
CA PHE A 149 1.11 2.08 -15.51
C PHE A 149 1.39 3.28 -16.44
N MET A 150 0.55 3.47 -17.46
CA MET A 150 0.69 4.59 -18.38
C MET A 150 0.46 5.94 -17.68
N LEU A 151 -0.55 6.03 -16.80
CA LEU A 151 -0.77 7.22 -15.97
C LEU A 151 0.46 7.55 -15.13
N LEU A 152 0.95 6.57 -14.37
CA LEU A 152 2.12 6.73 -13.49
C LEU A 152 3.37 7.14 -14.27
N LYS A 153 3.52 6.64 -15.52
CA LYS A 153 4.61 7.03 -16.41
C LYS A 153 4.49 8.48 -16.88
N GLN A 154 3.28 8.93 -17.20
CA GLN A 154 3.01 10.32 -17.57
C GLN A 154 3.30 11.29 -16.42
N GLU A 155 3.03 10.87 -15.21
CA GLU A 155 3.26 11.65 -13.98
C GLU A 155 4.69 11.49 -13.42
N ASN A 156 5.62 10.96 -14.20
CA ASN A 156 7.03 10.78 -13.84
C ASN A 156 7.29 9.94 -12.58
N CYS A 157 6.37 9.04 -12.23
CA CYS A 157 6.54 8.12 -11.09
C CYS A 157 7.45 6.93 -11.38
N GLU A 158 8.08 6.85 -12.54
CA GLU A 158 9.01 5.78 -12.98
C GLU A 158 8.48 4.37 -12.67
N PRO A 159 7.27 4.00 -13.13
CA PRO A 159 6.65 2.73 -12.77
C PRO A 159 7.40 1.55 -13.36
N GLN A 160 7.47 0.46 -12.60
CA GLN A 160 8.00 -0.83 -13.01
C GLN A 160 7.04 -1.92 -12.57
N PHE A 161 6.62 -2.79 -13.49
CA PHE A 161 5.85 -3.96 -13.12
C PHE A 161 6.70 -4.94 -12.33
N LEU A 162 6.08 -5.65 -11.38
CA LEU A 162 6.74 -6.69 -10.62
C LEU A 162 6.78 -8.00 -11.40
N PHE A 163 7.92 -8.66 -11.30
CA PHE A 163 8.13 -10.03 -11.73
C PHE A 163 8.19 -10.98 -10.53
N GLU A 164 8.23 -12.28 -10.77
CA GLU A 164 8.33 -13.32 -9.73
C GLU A 164 9.39 -12.99 -8.67
N LYS A 165 10.59 -12.62 -9.09
CA LYS A 165 11.70 -12.26 -8.17
C LYS A 165 11.38 -11.07 -7.28
N ASP A 166 10.65 -10.08 -7.82
CA ASP A 166 10.26 -8.91 -7.05
C ASP A 166 9.20 -9.29 -6.01
N PHE A 167 8.20 -10.09 -6.40
CA PHE A 167 7.22 -10.62 -5.45
C PHE A 167 7.89 -11.43 -4.34
N GLU A 168 8.82 -12.32 -4.68
CA GLU A 168 9.59 -13.10 -3.70
C GLU A 168 10.38 -12.19 -2.76
N TYR A 169 11.02 -11.16 -3.28
CA TYR A 169 11.74 -10.17 -2.49
C TYR A 169 10.81 -9.45 -1.49
N TYR A 170 9.66 -8.94 -1.95
CA TYR A 170 8.73 -8.23 -1.06
C TYR A 170 8.06 -9.16 -0.07
N ILE A 171 7.60 -10.34 -0.47
CA ILE A 171 6.99 -11.31 0.43
C ILE A 171 7.99 -11.74 1.50
N SER A 172 9.19 -12.11 1.10
CA SER A 172 10.25 -12.52 2.03
C SER A 172 10.66 -11.37 2.95
N GLY A 173 10.74 -10.15 2.41
CA GLY A 173 11.06 -8.95 3.18
C GLY A 173 10.02 -8.65 4.25
N VAL A 174 8.74 -8.73 3.92
CA VAL A 174 7.64 -8.55 4.88
C VAL A 174 7.65 -9.66 5.93
N LEU A 175 7.82 -10.92 5.51
CA LEU A 175 7.79 -12.07 6.43
C LEU A 175 9.00 -12.12 7.36
N SER A 176 10.16 -11.64 6.92
CA SER A 176 11.39 -11.61 7.73
C SER A 176 11.62 -10.25 8.40
N MET A 177 10.84 -9.24 8.07
CA MET A 177 11.09 -7.84 8.45
C MET A 177 12.51 -7.38 8.10
N LYS A 178 13.01 -7.88 6.95
CA LYS A 178 14.33 -7.57 6.44
C LYS A 178 14.33 -7.54 4.92
N PHE A 179 14.59 -6.38 4.37
CA PHE A 179 14.73 -6.18 2.94
C PHE A 179 16.20 -6.20 2.57
N SER A 180 16.71 -7.37 2.29
CA SER A 180 18.10 -7.62 1.87
C SER A 180 18.11 -8.48 0.62
N GLU A 181 19.23 -8.46 -0.12
CA GLU A 181 19.42 -9.25 -1.36
C GLU A 181 19.22 -10.75 -1.17
N VAL A 182 19.46 -11.26 0.03
CA VAL A 182 19.24 -12.67 0.37
C VAL A 182 18.22 -12.76 1.50
N PRO A 183 16.96 -13.02 1.18
CA PRO A 183 15.93 -13.19 2.21
C PRO A 183 16.21 -14.48 2.99
N THR A 184 16.30 -14.36 4.31
CA THR A 184 16.41 -15.50 5.22
C THR A 184 15.12 -15.63 6.01
N PHE A 185 14.49 -16.81 5.97
CA PHE A 185 13.36 -17.10 6.84
C PHE A 185 13.88 -17.46 8.22
N ASP A 186 13.77 -16.53 9.13
CA ASP A 186 14.15 -16.72 10.53
C ASP A 186 13.02 -17.38 11.33
N ASN A 187 13.37 -18.00 12.46
CA ASN A 187 12.37 -18.56 13.37
C ASN A 187 11.44 -17.47 13.91
N ILE A 188 10.14 -17.73 13.82
CA ILE A 188 9.10 -16.85 14.33
C ILE A 188 8.64 -17.35 15.70
N LYS A 189 8.75 -16.50 16.71
CA LYS A 189 8.20 -16.74 18.05
C LYS A 189 7.09 -15.72 18.33
N SER A 190 5.92 -16.20 18.68
CA SER A 190 4.79 -15.38 19.13
C SER A 190 4.53 -15.63 20.59
N THR A 191 4.50 -14.56 21.36
CA THR A 191 4.11 -14.55 22.78
C THR A 191 2.89 -13.63 22.93
N ASN A 192 2.37 -13.51 24.17
CA ASN A 192 1.28 -12.56 24.44
C ASN A 192 1.75 -11.10 24.43
N GLU A 193 3.05 -10.86 24.51
CA GLU A 193 3.62 -9.53 24.65
C GLU A 193 4.31 -9.04 23.35
N TYR A 194 4.87 -9.95 22.57
CA TYR A 194 5.63 -9.59 21.38
C TYR A 194 5.65 -10.68 20.30
N LEU A 195 5.92 -10.26 19.08
CA LEU A 195 6.29 -11.10 17.96
C LEU A 195 7.80 -10.93 17.72
N GLN A 196 8.53 -12.03 17.71
CA GLN A 196 9.97 -12.04 17.41
C GLN A 196 10.23 -12.84 16.13
N ILE A 197 11.01 -12.27 15.21
CA ILE A 197 11.47 -12.91 13.97
C ILE A 197 12.99 -12.94 14.02
N GLY A 198 13.57 -14.13 14.20
CA GLY A 198 15.00 -14.29 14.45
C GLY A 198 15.41 -13.55 15.73
N ASN A 199 16.26 -12.54 15.60
CA ASN A 199 16.70 -11.66 16.69
C ASN A 199 15.96 -10.30 16.73
N ARG A 200 14.94 -10.12 15.89
CA ARG A 200 14.19 -8.86 15.75
C ARG A 200 12.85 -8.93 16.44
N PHE A 201 12.45 -7.85 17.05
CA PHE A 201 11.10 -7.67 17.62
C PHE A 201 10.25 -6.88 16.62
N VAL A 202 9.02 -7.36 16.40
CA VAL A 202 8.06 -6.75 15.49
C VAL A 202 6.91 -6.18 16.29
N LYS A 203 6.60 -4.92 16.05
CA LYS A 203 5.44 -4.23 16.58
C LYS A 203 4.48 -3.91 15.44
N ASN A 204 3.20 -4.23 15.64
CA ASN A 204 2.14 -3.83 14.72
C ASN A 204 1.34 -2.68 15.35
N ILE A 205 1.14 -1.63 14.58
CA ILE A 205 0.29 -0.50 14.93
C ILE A 205 -0.79 -0.44 13.85
N SER A 206 -2.04 -0.64 14.24
CA SER A 206 -3.18 -0.67 13.32
C SER A 206 -4.18 0.42 13.69
N TYR A 207 -4.63 1.14 12.68
CA TYR A 207 -5.80 2.01 12.78
C TYR A 207 -7.02 1.17 12.42
N VAL A 208 -7.84 0.87 13.42
CA VAL A 208 -8.99 -0.04 13.26
C VAL A 208 -10.24 0.72 12.87
N ASP A 209 -10.33 1.98 13.27
CA ASP A 209 -11.48 2.83 13.05
C ASP A 209 -11.04 4.14 12.43
N VAL A 210 -11.37 4.33 11.16
CA VAL A 210 -10.99 5.53 10.39
C VAL A 210 -11.77 6.75 10.88
N GLU A 211 -12.96 6.56 11.47
CA GLU A 211 -13.78 7.67 12.00
C GLU A 211 -13.11 8.37 13.21
N ASN A 212 -12.21 7.67 13.89
CA ASN A 212 -11.43 8.21 15.01
C ASN A 212 -10.11 8.86 14.58
N ILE A 213 -9.81 8.88 13.28
CA ILE A 213 -8.62 9.54 12.74
C ILE A 213 -9.06 10.84 12.13
N ASP A 214 -8.68 11.94 12.74
CA ASP A 214 -8.82 13.26 12.15
C ASP A 214 -7.75 13.40 11.05
N LEU A 215 -8.12 12.99 9.84
CA LEU A 215 -7.26 13.15 8.67
C LEU A 215 -7.43 14.56 8.15
N PRO A 216 -6.36 15.37 8.06
CA PRO A 216 -6.45 16.66 7.44
C PRO A 216 -6.89 16.50 5.98
N SER A 217 -7.81 17.34 5.53
CA SER A 217 -8.25 17.39 4.13
C SER A 217 -7.12 17.84 3.20
N GLU A 218 -6.12 18.50 3.75
CA GLU A 218 -4.98 19.08 3.05
C GLU A 218 -3.70 18.85 3.89
N ILE A 219 -2.57 18.68 3.21
CA ILE A 219 -1.25 18.66 3.87
C ILE A 219 -0.84 20.11 4.09
N GLU A 220 -0.84 20.54 5.33
CA GLU A 220 -0.38 21.88 5.70
C GLU A 220 1.13 21.90 5.89
N PRO A 221 1.83 22.90 5.30
CA PRO A 221 3.24 23.11 5.61
C PRO A 221 3.39 23.61 7.05
N TYR A 222 4.25 22.97 7.80
CA TYR A 222 4.63 23.42 9.12
C TYR A 222 5.80 24.40 9.03
N SER A 223 5.59 25.63 9.48
CA SER A 223 6.65 26.65 9.55
C SER A 223 7.42 26.49 10.85
N ILE A 224 8.64 25.99 10.79
CA ILE A 224 9.57 26.02 11.92
C ILE A 224 10.28 27.37 11.86
N LEU A 225 9.96 28.26 12.78
CA LEU A 225 10.76 29.45 13.02
C LEU A 225 12.13 29.02 13.56
N GLY A 226 13.10 28.92 12.68
CA GLY A 226 14.49 28.74 13.09
C GLY A 226 14.95 29.96 13.90
N GLY A 227 15.83 29.75 14.89
CA GLY A 227 16.31 30.79 15.81
C GLY A 227 16.92 32.06 15.15
N ASN A 228 17.05 32.10 13.84
CA ASN A 228 17.54 33.25 13.04
C ASN A 228 16.45 33.84 12.12
N GLY A 229 15.19 33.53 12.34
CA GLY A 229 14.10 34.07 11.53
C GLY A 229 13.95 33.49 10.12
N ALA A 230 14.74 32.51 9.75
CA ALA A 230 14.55 31.76 8.52
C ALA A 230 13.42 30.74 8.75
N ALA A 231 12.28 30.95 8.12
CA ALA A 231 11.20 29.97 8.10
C ALA A 231 11.61 28.81 7.19
N SER A 232 11.72 27.61 7.75
CA SER A 232 11.77 26.38 6.99
C SER A 232 10.37 25.79 6.98
N GLU A 233 9.73 25.75 5.82
CA GLU A 233 8.44 25.13 5.66
C GLU A 233 8.66 23.65 5.34
N THR A 234 8.18 22.79 6.22
CA THR A 234 8.14 21.33 5.99
C THR A 234 6.70 20.88 5.93
N ALA A 235 6.35 20.08 4.94
CA ALA A 235 5.04 19.44 4.92
C ALA A 235 4.95 18.45 6.09
N VAL A 236 3.92 18.61 6.92
CA VAL A 236 3.68 17.75 8.08
C VAL A 236 2.33 17.10 7.90
N ASP A 237 2.28 15.79 8.05
CA ASP A 237 1.04 15.03 8.15
C ASP A 237 0.97 14.28 9.50
N ASN A 238 -0.18 13.68 9.78
CA ASN A 238 -0.39 12.93 11.01
C ASN A 238 0.50 11.67 11.14
N PHE A 239 1.27 11.35 10.12
CA PHE A 239 2.18 10.20 10.05
C PHE A 239 3.64 10.59 10.07
N THR A 240 3.98 11.87 10.19
CA THR A 240 5.37 12.37 10.25
C THR A 240 6.16 11.74 11.38
N PHE A 241 5.49 11.32 12.47
CA PHE A 241 6.14 10.62 13.59
C PHE A 241 6.87 9.34 13.13
N ILE A 242 6.49 8.72 12.01
CA ILE A 242 7.17 7.55 11.46
C ILE A 242 8.62 7.90 11.09
N ASN A 243 8.86 9.12 10.62
CA ASN A 243 10.21 9.58 10.28
C ASN A 243 11.09 9.84 11.50
N GLU A 244 10.49 10.08 12.66
CA GLU A 244 11.17 10.32 13.93
C GLU A 244 11.56 9.02 14.64
N LEU A 245 11.06 7.87 14.19
CA LEU A 245 11.40 6.57 14.75
C LEU A 245 12.83 6.18 14.33
N GLU A 246 13.82 6.55 15.14
CA GLU A 246 15.23 6.29 14.86
C GLU A 246 15.66 4.84 15.13
N ASP A 247 15.00 4.16 16.07
CA ASP A 247 15.40 2.85 16.60
C ASP A 247 15.00 1.68 15.69
N TYR A 248 14.27 1.93 14.59
CA TYR A 248 13.77 0.87 13.70
C TYR A 248 14.67 0.67 12.51
N GLU A 249 15.01 -0.59 12.21
CA GLU A 249 15.72 -0.96 10.97
C GLU A 249 14.82 -0.92 9.75
N THR A 250 13.56 -1.34 9.92
CA THR A 250 12.57 -1.43 8.85
C THR A 250 11.20 -1.02 9.38
N ILE A 251 10.52 -0.16 8.64
CA ILE A 251 9.13 0.21 8.87
C ILE A 251 8.36 -0.10 7.59
N ILE A 252 7.24 -0.80 7.70
CA ILE A 252 6.33 -1.05 6.60
C ILE A 252 5.03 -0.31 6.88
N TYR A 253 4.75 0.69 6.07
CA TYR A 253 3.47 1.37 6.08
C TYR A 253 2.57 0.77 5.01
N ASN A 254 1.48 0.15 5.45
CA ASN A 254 0.56 -0.59 4.59
C ASN A 254 -0.81 0.08 4.59
N GLN A 255 -1.22 0.56 3.44
CA GLN A 255 -2.55 1.12 3.20
C GLN A 255 -3.34 0.18 2.31
N ILE A 256 -4.56 -0.17 2.72
CA ILE A 256 -5.46 -1.03 1.96
C ILE A 256 -6.75 -0.26 1.68
N ILE A 257 -7.00 -0.01 0.40
CA ILE A 257 -8.22 0.64 -0.08
C ILE A 257 -9.10 -0.43 -0.71
N THR A 258 -10.20 -0.74 -0.07
CA THR A 258 -11.21 -1.66 -0.61
C THR A 258 -12.25 -0.84 -1.35
N ILE A 259 -12.43 -1.11 -2.64
CA ILE A 259 -13.41 -0.45 -3.50
C ILE A 259 -14.59 -1.40 -3.68
N PRO A 260 -15.65 -1.27 -2.88
CA PRO A 260 -16.77 -2.21 -2.92
C PRO A 260 -17.60 -2.04 -4.20
N LEU A 261 -18.39 -3.06 -4.50
CA LEU A 261 -19.38 -2.98 -5.59
C LEU A 261 -20.47 -1.97 -5.21
N GLN A 262 -20.73 -0.99 -6.07
CA GLN A 262 -21.73 0.05 -5.82
C GLN A 262 -23.17 -0.50 -5.76
N ALA A 263 -23.53 -1.41 -6.67
CA ALA A 263 -24.90 -1.91 -6.75
C ALA A 263 -25.43 -2.58 -5.47
N PRO A 264 -24.65 -3.42 -4.73
CA PRO A 264 -25.07 -3.92 -3.43
C PRO A 264 -25.21 -2.84 -2.37
N GLN A 265 -24.29 -1.87 -2.33
CA GLN A 265 -24.33 -0.76 -1.38
C GLN A 265 -25.52 0.14 -1.62
N GLN A 266 -25.80 0.49 -2.87
CA GLN A 266 -26.99 1.28 -3.21
C GLN A 266 -28.27 0.58 -2.76
N ARG A 267 -28.38 -0.73 -2.95
CA ARG A 267 -29.53 -1.51 -2.46
C ARG A 267 -29.67 -1.49 -0.92
N GLU A 268 -28.56 -1.49 -0.21
CA GLU A 268 -28.58 -1.37 1.26
C GLU A 268 -29.00 0.04 1.71
N LEU A 269 -28.48 1.07 1.06
CA LEU A 269 -28.87 2.46 1.30
C LEU A 269 -30.37 2.64 1.00
N ASP A 270 -30.85 2.15 -0.14
CA ASP A 270 -32.27 2.21 -0.51
C ASP A 270 -33.17 1.50 0.53
N LYS A 271 -32.69 0.37 1.08
CA LYS A 271 -33.43 -0.32 2.15
C LYS A 271 -33.43 0.47 3.44
N LYS A 272 -32.30 1.08 3.83
CA LYS A 272 -32.22 1.96 5.02
C LYS A 272 -33.11 3.17 4.84
N LYS A 273 -33.02 3.84 3.70
CA LYS A 273 -33.88 4.98 3.35
C LYS A 273 -35.37 4.62 3.48
N LYS A 274 -35.82 3.57 2.83
CA LYS A 274 -37.24 3.10 2.94
C LYS A 274 -37.65 2.79 4.36
N LYS A 275 -36.73 2.24 5.18
CA LYS A 275 -37.02 1.97 6.61
C LYS A 275 -37.24 3.25 7.39
N HIS A 276 -36.41 4.28 7.15
CA HIS A 276 -36.54 5.57 7.83
C HIS A 276 -37.74 6.37 7.28
N GLU A 277 -38.02 6.33 6.00
CA GLU A 277 -39.23 6.91 5.40
C GLU A 277 -40.50 6.26 5.99
N GLY A 278 -40.53 4.93 6.14
CA GLY A 278 -41.66 4.24 6.77
C GLY A 278 -41.86 4.57 8.25
N ALA A 279 -40.78 4.98 8.95
CA ALA A 279 -40.81 5.39 10.35
C ALA A 279 -40.96 6.93 10.52
N ALA A 280 -40.89 7.71 9.45
CA ALA A 280 -40.92 9.17 9.49
C ALA A 280 -42.21 9.72 10.12
N ASN A 281 -43.33 9.05 9.92
CA ASN A 281 -44.62 9.45 10.51
C ASN A 281 -44.62 9.35 12.05
N ASN A 282 -43.70 8.57 12.61
CA ASN A 282 -43.62 8.36 14.06
C ASN A 282 -42.49 9.14 14.74
N SER A 283 -41.57 9.73 13.96
CA SER A 283 -40.42 10.46 14.49
C SER A 283 -39.83 11.42 13.46
N PRO A 284 -39.79 12.75 13.76
CA PRO A 284 -39.15 13.72 12.87
C PRO A 284 -37.69 13.43 12.55
N SER A 285 -36.95 12.81 13.51
CA SER A 285 -35.56 12.42 13.30
C SER A 285 -35.37 11.40 12.18
N ASN A 286 -36.33 10.48 12.00
CA ASN A 286 -36.28 9.51 10.91
C ASN A 286 -36.51 10.14 9.53
N ALA A 287 -37.28 11.22 9.46
CA ALA A 287 -37.48 11.96 8.22
C ALA A 287 -36.16 12.62 7.78
N ILE A 288 -35.44 13.26 8.71
CA ILE A 288 -34.14 13.90 8.45
C ILE A 288 -33.13 12.86 7.97
N ILE A 289 -33.01 11.73 8.69
CA ILE A 289 -32.10 10.65 8.30
C ILE A 289 -32.41 10.09 6.91
N ALA A 290 -33.71 9.98 6.55
CA ALA A 290 -34.10 9.51 5.23
C ALA A 290 -33.74 10.51 4.11
N GLU A 291 -33.69 11.81 4.40
CA GLU A 291 -33.24 12.82 3.45
C GLU A 291 -31.72 12.85 3.26
N GLU A 292 -30.96 12.50 4.31
CA GLU A 292 -29.49 12.46 4.28
C GLU A 292 -28.92 11.18 3.62
N ILE A 293 -29.68 10.09 3.56
CA ILE A 293 -29.31 8.84 2.88
C ILE A 293 -29.56 8.94 1.36
#